data_5c7d89e0c52da9356d020e6fabb8e819
#
_entry.id   5c7d89e0c52da9356d020e6fabb8e819
#
_cell.length_a   1.000
_cell.length_b   1.000
_cell.length_c   1.000
_cell.angle_alpha   90.00
_cell.angle_beta   90.00
_cell.angle_gamma   90.00
#
_symmetry.space_group_name_H-M   'P 1'
#
loop_
_entity.id
_entity.type
_entity.pdbx_description
1 polymer ?
#
loop_
_entity_poly.entity_id
_entity_poly.type
_entity_poly.pdbx_seq_one_letter_code
_entity_poly.pdbx_strand_id
1 'polypeptide(L)'
;MRKTLLLILCGLCLTLCSCNSGQKKPDTQDLIEKLALENEIKAENPFMMEAIYEALDGISNDHGGPFGSVIVKDGEIVGRGHNMVVQNNDSTAHGEIMAIRNAEQDLKTYDLSGCVLYTTGEPCPMCLYAILWANIEKVYYGCSIADNASIGFRDEEFDELTGGREVFSEYMECIDRDACLKLFQVYCEMEHSIY
;
A
#
# COMPACT_ATOMS: atom_id res chain seq x y z
N MET A 1 -40.36 -20.58 -60.55
CA MET A 1 -40.36 -19.40 -61.46
C MET A 1 -39.78 -18.19 -60.71
N ARG A 2 -38.88 -17.48 -61.40
CA ARG A 2 -38.28 -16.18 -61.21
C ARG A 2 -37.19 -16.11 -60.09
N LYS A 3 -35.96 -16.15 -60.47
CA LYS A 3 -35.04 -15.21 -61.17
C LYS A 3 -34.32 -14.28 -60.16
N THR A 4 -33.08 -14.69 -59.91
CA THR A 4 -31.83 -13.95 -60.05
C THR A 4 -31.93 -12.43 -59.99
N LEU A 5 -31.23 -11.83 -59.04
CA LEU A 5 -30.41 -10.64 -59.37
C LEU A 5 -29.13 -10.59 -58.50
N LEU A 6 -28.05 -10.78 -59.19
CA LEU A 6 -26.68 -10.63 -58.77
C LEU A 6 -26.38 -9.10 -58.86
N LEU A 7 -25.95 -8.45 -57.77
CA LEU A 7 -25.37 -7.15 -57.84
C LEU A 7 -23.98 -7.17 -57.21
N ILE A 8 -23.02 -7.16 -58.08
CA ILE A 8 -21.61 -6.90 -57.83
C ILE A 8 -21.50 -5.42 -57.47
N LEU A 9 -21.00 -5.10 -56.33
CA LEU A 9 -20.47 -3.77 -56.02
C LEU A 9 -19.01 -3.91 -55.61
N CYS A 10 -18.22 -3.46 -56.54
CA CYS A 10 -16.78 -3.32 -56.52
C CYS A 10 -16.34 -2.29 -55.44
N GLY A 11 -15.33 -2.66 -54.71
CA GLY A 11 -14.22 -1.84 -54.27
C GLY A 11 -14.48 -0.50 -53.65
N LEU A 12 -14.13 -0.39 -52.38
CA LEU A 12 -13.23 0.68 -51.90
C LEU A 12 -12.57 0.16 -50.62
N CYS A 13 -11.37 -0.38 -50.78
CA CYS A 13 -10.47 -0.67 -49.68
C CYS A 13 -9.97 0.67 -49.10
N LEU A 14 -10.72 1.25 -48.18
CA LEU A 14 -10.20 2.33 -47.34
C LEU A 14 -9.30 1.73 -46.29
N THR A 15 -8.01 1.71 -46.59
CA THR A 15 -6.94 1.55 -45.61
C THR A 15 -7.05 2.68 -44.60
N LEU A 16 -7.80 2.46 -43.53
CA LEU A 16 -7.68 3.27 -42.33
C LEU A 16 -6.28 2.96 -41.74
N CYS A 17 -5.35 3.80 -42.12
CA CYS A 17 -4.06 3.93 -41.45
C CYS A 17 -4.38 4.36 -40.02
N SER A 18 -4.52 3.38 -39.11
CA SER A 18 -4.59 3.63 -37.66
C SER A 18 -3.24 4.19 -37.28
N CYS A 19 -3.14 5.50 -37.19
CA CYS A 19 -2.07 6.15 -36.47
C CYS A 19 -2.22 5.73 -35.01
N ASN A 20 -1.53 4.65 -34.63
CA ASN A 20 -1.30 4.26 -33.28
C ASN A 20 -0.41 5.36 -32.66
N SER A 21 -1.05 6.43 -32.20
CA SER A 21 -0.40 7.41 -31.33
C SER A 21 -0.01 6.63 -30.09
N GLY A 22 1.29 6.30 -29.97
CA GLY A 22 1.86 5.63 -28.82
C GLY A 22 1.66 6.47 -27.55
N GLN A 23 0.46 6.41 -26.99
CA GLN A 23 0.25 6.79 -25.61
C GLN A 23 1.01 5.77 -24.78
N LYS A 24 2.15 6.19 -24.22
CA LYS A 24 2.85 5.47 -23.17
C LYS A 24 1.77 5.16 -22.11
N LYS A 25 1.60 3.89 -21.71
CA LYS A 25 0.77 3.58 -20.53
C LYS A 25 1.28 4.48 -19.42
N PRO A 26 0.39 5.14 -18.65
CA PRO A 26 0.83 5.92 -17.50
C PRO A 26 1.68 5.01 -16.60
N ASP A 27 2.73 5.56 -16.02
CA ASP A 27 3.55 4.88 -15.04
C ASP A 27 2.65 4.55 -13.83
N THR A 28 2.86 3.42 -13.19
CA THR A 28 2.11 3.03 -11.99
C THR A 28 2.19 4.13 -10.93
N GLN A 29 3.34 4.77 -10.78
CA GLN A 29 3.55 5.90 -9.88
C GLN A 29 2.63 7.09 -10.23
N ASP A 30 2.52 7.47 -11.52
CA ASP A 30 1.63 8.56 -11.96
C ASP A 30 0.16 8.29 -11.60
N LEU A 31 -0.28 7.01 -11.65
CA LEU A 31 -1.65 6.60 -11.29
C LEU A 31 -1.90 6.71 -9.79
N ILE A 32 -0.94 6.29 -8.97
CA ILE A 32 -1.01 6.33 -7.51
C ILE A 32 -1.03 7.77 -7.00
N GLU A 33 -0.16 8.63 -7.54
CA GLU A 33 -0.13 10.06 -7.19
C GLU A 33 -1.45 10.75 -7.58
N LYS A 34 -2.01 10.41 -8.74
CA LYS A 34 -3.31 10.89 -9.18
C LYS A 34 -4.43 10.44 -8.25
N LEU A 35 -4.44 9.16 -7.83
CA LEU A 35 -5.42 8.61 -6.89
C LEU A 35 -5.36 9.34 -5.55
N ALA A 36 -4.15 9.60 -5.03
CA ALA A 36 -3.97 10.36 -3.80
C ALA A 36 -4.52 11.80 -3.95
N LEU A 37 -4.24 12.45 -5.07
CA LEU A 37 -4.70 13.82 -5.34
C LEU A 37 -6.24 13.89 -5.46
N GLU A 38 -6.87 12.96 -6.20
CA GLU A 38 -8.33 12.91 -6.40
C GLU A 38 -9.08 12.68 -5.09
N ASN A 39 -8.48 11.99 -4.12
CA ASN A 39 -9.05 11.73 -2.80
C ASN A 39 -8.55 12.70 -1.72
N GLU A 40 -7.84 13.77 -2.11
CA GLU A 40 -7.29 14.78 -1.20
C GLU A 40 -6.40 14.17 -0.08
N ILE A 41 -5.70 13.05 -0.36
CA ILE A 41 -4.77 12.42 0.57
C ILE A 41 -3.47 13.22 0.55
N LYS A 42 -3.10 13.79 1.69
CA LYS A 42 -1.89 14.60 1.83
C LYS A 42 -1.34 14.49 3.24
N ALA A 43 -0.18 13.84 3.37
CA ALA A 43 0.59 13.83 4.59
C ALA A 43 1.54 15.04 4.64
N GLU A 44 1.80 15.57 5.83
CA GLU A 44 2.81 16.61 6.04
C GLU A 44 4.22 16.03 6.03
N ASN A 45 4.36 14.82 6.59
CA ASN A 45 5.62 14.10 6.59
C ASN A 45 5.84 13.40 5.23
N PRO A 46 6.95 13.64 4.53
CA PRO A 46 7.19 13.06 3.21
C PRO A 46 7.34 11.54 3.24
N PHE A 47 7.89 10.95 4.30
CA PHE A 47 8.02 9.49 4.42
C PHE A 47 6.69 8.81 4.73
N MET A 48 5.78 9.48 5.46
CA MET A 48 4.42 8.99 5.62
C MET A 48 3.67 9.05 4.28
N MET A 49 3.89 10.08 3.45
CA MET A 49 3.30 10.13 2.11
C MET A 49 3.80 8.96 1.23
N GLU A 50 5.07 8.59 1.32
CA GLU A 50 5.62 7.42 0.63
C GLU A 50 5.01 6.10 1.14
N ALA A 51 4.78 5.96 2.45
CA ALA A 51 4.05 4.81 3.01
C ALA A 51 2.60 4.73 2.50
N ILE A 52 1.93 5.89 2.33
CA ILE A 52 0.60 5.97 1.73
C ILE A 52 0.65 5.54 0.25
N TYR A 53 1.65 5.95 -0.51
CA TYR A 53 1.80 5.51 -1.90
C TYR A 53 1.99 3.99 -2.01
N GLU A 54 2.78 3.38 -1.12
CA GLU A 54 2.89 1.91 -1.02
C GLU A 54 1.52 1.25 -0.75
N ALA A 55 0.75 1.79 0.20
CA ALA A 55 -0.59 1.26 0.49
C ALA A 55 -1.54 1.39 -0.71
N LEU A 56 -1.54 2.53 -1.39
CA LEU A 56 -2.36 2.76 -2.58
C LEU A 56 -1.98 1.81 -3.73
N ASP A 57 -0.69 1.52 -3.91
CA ASP A 57 -0.23 0.51 -4.88
C ASP A 57 -0.77 -0.88 -4.51
N GLY A 58 -0.65 -1.28 -3.25
CA GLY A 58 -1.14 -2.56 -2.76
C GLY A 58 -2.64 -2.75 -3.00
N ILE A 59 -3.48 -1.80 -2.58
CA ILE A 59 -4.94 -1.91 -2.75
C ILE A 59 -5.39 -1.79 -4.21
N SER A 60 -4.69 -1.00 -5.03
CA SER A 60 -5.00 -0.87 -6.47
C SER A 60 -4.72 -2.15 -7.27
N ASN A 61 -3.93 -3.07 -6.71
CA ASN A 61 -3.57 -4.35 -7.31
C ASN A 61 -4.19 -5.56 -6.58
N ASP A 62 -5.10 -5.37 -5.64
CA ASP A 62 -5.74 -6.41 -4.82
C ASP A 62 -4.73 -7.26 -4.03
N HIS A 63 -3.59 -6.68 -3.61
CA HIS A 63 -2.56 -7.40 -2.86
C HIS A 63 -2.95 -7.66 -1.41
N GLY A 64 -3.77 -6.78 -0.81
CA GLY A 64 -4.22 -6.90 0.58
C GLY A 64 -4.83 -5.62 1.13
N GLY A 65 -4.74 -5.42 2.45
CA GLY A 65 -5.29 -4.26 3.14
C GLY A 65 -4.52 -2.94 2.89
N PRO A 66 -5.07 -1.79 3.34
CA PRO A 66 -4.53 -0.45 3.06
C PRO A 66 -3.33 -0.10 3.95
N PHE A 67 -2.39 -1.02 4.09
CA PHE A 67 -1.23 -0.89 4.97
C PHE A 67 0.06 -0.86 4.16
N GLY A 68 0.69 0.31 4.14
CA GLY A 68 1.97 0.55 3.49
C GLY A 68 3.00 1.03 4.51
N SER A 69 4.26 0.69 4.28
CA SER A 69 5.35 0.99 5.19
C SER A 69 6.64 1.33 4.45
N VAL A 70 7.40 2.27 4.99
CA VAL A 70 8.77 2.56 4.54
C VAL A 70 9.73 2.59 5.71
N ILE A 71 10.96 2.11 5.49
CA ILE A 71 12.06 2.17 6.45
C ILE A 71 13.08 3.19 5.95
N VAL A 72 13.47 4.09 6.82
CA VAL A 72 14.35 5.22 6.54
C VAL A 72 15.62 5.13 7.37
N LYS A 73 16.76 5.32 6.74
CA LYS A 73 18.08 5.44 7.37
C LYS A 73 18.80 6.67 6.82
N ASP A 74 19.31 7.52 7.67
CA ASP A 74 20.07 8.73 7.29
C ASP A 74 19.32 9.65 6.29
N GLY A 75 17.98 9.67 6.38
CA GLY A 75 17.12 10.46 5.49
C GLY A 75 16.80 9.81 4.14
N GLU A 76 17.27 8.59 3.88
CA GLU A 76 17.00 7.83 2.66
C GLU A 76 16.10 6.62 2.94
N ILE A 77 15.18 6.31 2.03
CA ILE A 77 14.34 5.12 2.13
C ILE A 77 15.16 3.89 1.72
N VAL A 78 15.34 2.97 2.66
CA VAL A 78 16.13 1.73 2.50
C VAL A 78 15.25 0.48 2.40
N GLY A 79 13.95 0.59 2.66
CA GLY A 79 12.99 -0.50 2.52
C GLY A 79 11.58 0.02 2.30
N ARG A 80 10.82 -0.64 1.44
CA ARG A 80 9.42 -0.34 1.12
C ARG A 80 8.61 -1.62 1.19
N GLY A 81 7.36 -1.53 1.57
CA GLY A 81 6.46 -2.67 1.56
C GLY A 81 5.02 -2.25 1.79
N HIS A 82 4.12 -3.03 1.25
CA HIS A 82 2.69 -2.94 1.55
C HIS A 82 2.13 -4.32 1.89
N ASN A 83 0.90 -4.36 2.35
CA ASN A 83 0.23 -5.60 2.70
C ASN A 83 0.08 -6.50 1.48
N MET A 84 0.65 -7.70 1.54
CA MET A 84 0.69 -8.72 0.49
C MET A 84 -0.03 -10.02 0.90
N VAL A 85 -0.85 -9.98 1.94
CA VAL A 85 -1.50 -11.17 2.51
C VAL A 85 -2.32 -11.92 1.48
N VAL A 86 -3.15 -11.22 0.72
CA VAL A 86 -4.02 -11.82 -0.31
C VAL A 86 -3.20 -12.33 -1.48
N GLN A 87 -2.29 -11.51 -2.00
CA GLN A 87 -1.47 -11.86 -3.15
C GLN A 87 -0.57 -13.07 -2.89
N ASN A 88 0.05 -13.15 -1.71
CA ASN A 88 1.00 -14.20 -1.36
C ASN A 88 0.34 -15.43 -0.70
N ASN A 89 -0.93 -15.36 -0.31
CA ASN A 89 -1.57 -16.33 0.59
C ASN A 89 -0.73 -16.55 1.87
N ASP A 90 -0.19 -15.47 2.43
CA ASP A 90 0.69 -15.46 3.59
C ASP A 90 0.16 -14.47 4.63
N SER A 91 -0.42 -14.97 5.72
CA SER A 91 -0.97 -14.13 6.80
C SER A 91 0.07 -13.28 7.54
N THR A 92 1.35 -13.52 7.31
CA THR A 92 2.45 -12.73 7.89
C THR A 92 2.96 -11.62 6.97
N ALA A 93 2.52 -11.57 5.71
CA ALA A 93 2.98 -10.60 4.71
C ALA A 93 2.35 -9.22 4.90
N HIS A 94 2.40 -8.67 6.11
CA HIS A 94 2.01 -7.30 6.43
C HIS A 94 3.01 -6.28 5.86
N GLY A 95 2.59 -5.03 5.69
CA GLY A 95 3.40 -3.97 5.09
C GLY A 95 4.74 -3.78 5.79
N GLU A 96 4.75 -3.78 7.12
CA GLU A 96 5.95 -3.64 7.95
C GLU A 96 6.91 -4.81 7.76
N ILE A 97 6.37 -6.04 7.72
CA ILE A 97 7.17 -7.26 7.48
C ILE A 97 7.81 -7.22 6.09
N MET A 98 7.06 -6.78 5.08
CA MET A 98 7.59 -6.64 3.72
C MET A 98 8.66 -5.56 3.65
N ALA A 99 8.46 -4.42 4.30
CA ALA A 99 9.46 -3.34 4.36
C ALA A 99 10.75 -3.78 5.07
N ILE A 100 10.64 -4.52 6.20
CA ILE A 100 11.77 -5.08 6.92
C ILE A 100 12.57 -6.02 6.02
N ARG A 101 11.90 -7.01 5.40
CA ARG A 101 12.54 -7.98 4.50
C ARG A 101 13.30 -7.29 3.35
N ASN A 102 12.69 -6.27 2.75
CA ASN A 102 13.30 -5.54 1.65
C ASN A 102 14.51 -4.70 2.14
N ALA A 103 14.40 -4.01 3.28
CA ALA A 103 15.52 -3.27 3.87
C ALA A 103 16.70 -4.18 4.23
N GLU A 104 16.42 -5.32 4.88
CA GLU A 104 17.45 -6.31 5.24
C GLU A 104 18.16 -6.88 4.01
N GLN A 105 17.41 -7.13 2.93
CA GLN A 105 17.96 -7.62 1.67
C GLN A 105 18.83 -6.57 1.00
N ASP A 106 18.37 -5.32 0.92
CA ASP A 106 19.10 -4.23 0.26
C ASP A 106 20.36 -3.83 1.03
N LEU A 107 20.25 -3.72 2.35
CA LEU A 107 21.38 -3.41 3.24
C LEU A 107 22.28 -4.61 3.53
N LYS A 108 21.84 -5.85 3.18
CA LYS A 108 22.53 -7.13 3.43
C LYS A 108 22.86 -7.35 4.90
N THR A 109 21.94 -6.97 5.77
CA THR A 109 22.02 -7.13 7.22
C THR A 109 20.64 -7.39 7.80
N TYR A 110 20.54 -8.15 8.88
CA TYR A 110 19.33 -8.31 9.69
C TYR A 110 19.19 -7.24 10.80
N ASP A 111 20.24 -6.41 10.99
CA ASP A 111 20.27 -5.37 12.00
C ASP A 111 19.99 -4.02 11.34
N LEU A 112 18.80 -3.48 11.61
CA LEU A 112 18.30 -2.20 11.13
C LEU A 112 18.47 -1.09 12.18
N SER A 113 19.46 -1.20 13.07
CA SER A 113 19.82 -0.14 14.01
C SER A 113 20.10 1.18 13.27
N GLY A 114 19.61 2.29 13.81
CA GLY A 114 19.65 3.61 13.17
C GLY A 114 18.55 3.83 12.12
N CYS A 115 17.66 2.86 11.93
CA CYS A 115 16.50 3.01 11.03
C CYS A 115 15.24 3.45 11.78
N VAL A 116 14.36 4.13 11.05
CA VAL A 116 13.04 4.57 11.50
C VAL A 116 12.00 4.00 10.54
N LEU A 117 10.89 3.51 11.07
CA LEU A 117 9.77 2.99 10.28
C LEU A 117 8.62 3.99 10.26
N TYR A 118 8.05 4.22 9.07
CA TYR A 118 6.78 4.94 8.86
C TYR A 118 5.78 3.96 8.28
N THR A 119 4.56 3.90 8.84
CA THR A 119 3.52 2.96 8.43
C THR A 119 2.14 3.61 8.52
N THR A 120 1.23 3.28 7.61
CA THR A 120 -0.10 3.89 7.52
C THR A 120 -1.02 3.47 8.66
N GLY A 121 -0.84 2.28 9.22
CA GLY A 121 -1.57 1.77 10.40
C GLY A 121 -0.62 1.45 11.56
N GLU A 122 -1.11 1.58 12.79
CA GLU A 122 -0.39 1.15 13.98
C GLU A 122 -0.03 -0.33 13.89
N PRO A 123 1.25 -0.73 14.06
CA PRO A 123 1.68 -2.11 13.89
C PRO A 123 0.92 -3.08 14.80
N CYS A 124 0.40 -4.18 14.27
CA CYS A 124 -0.17 -5.25 15.08
C CYS A 124 0.89 -5.90 15.96
N PRO A 125 0.55 -6.74 16.98
CA PRO A 125 1.54 -7.36 17.84
C PRO A 125 2.63 -8.14 17.09
N MET A 126 2.28 -8.85 16.00
CA MET A 126 3.26 -9.56 15.16
C MET A 126 4.29 -8.60 14.56
N CYS A 127 3.83 -7.53 13.94
CA CYS A 127 4.70 -6.53 13.31
C CYS A 127 5.55 -5.80 14.34
N LEU A 128 4.96 -5.41 15.48
CA LEU A 128 5.69 -4.74 16.56
C LEU A 128 6.87 -5.57 17.05
N TYR A 129 6.67 -6.87 17.29
CA TYR A 129 7.77 -7.73 17.70
C TYR A 129 8.80 -7.96 16.60
N ALA A 130 8.40 -8.02 15.33
CA ALA A 130 9.35 -8.07 14.20
C ALA A 130 10.19 -6.79 14.10
N ILE A 131 9.58 -5.62 14.30
CA ILE A 131 10.25 -4.31 14.34
C ILE A 131 11.31 -4.28 15.45
N LEU A 132 10.97 -4.78 16.65
CA LEU A 132 11.90 -4.89 17.77
C LEU A 132 13.04 -5.88 17.48
N TRP A 133 12.76 -7.03 16.85
CA TRP A 133 13.78 -8.00 16.44
C TRP A 133 14.75 -7.43 15.39
N ALA A 134 14.25 -6.57 14.51
CA ALA A 134 15.06 -5.86 13.50
C ALA A 134 15.89 -4.71 14.09
N ASN A 135 15.75 -4.37 15.38
CA ASN A 135 16.39 -3.24 16.06
C ASN A 135 16.05 -1.86 15.47
N ILE A 136 14.86 -1.68 14.90
CA ILE A 136 14.39 -0.37 14.42
C ILE A 136 14.20 0.56 15.63
N GLU A 137 14.69 1.79 15.54
CA GLU A 137 14.80 2.70 16.71
C GLU A 137 13.49 3.41 17.05
N LYS A 138 12.65 3.71 16.04
CA LYS A 138 11.42 4.48 16.21
C LYS A 138 10.39 4.07 15.17
N VAL A 139 9.11 4.15 15.56
CA VAL A 139 7.97 3.93 14.68
C VAL A 139 7.09 5.18 14.66
N TYR A 140 6.75 5.64 13.46
CA TYR A 140 5.70 6.61 13.23
C TYR A 140 4.56 5.91 12.48
N TYR A 141 3.35 6.02 13.00
CA TYR A 141 2.17 5.41 12.39
C TYR A 141 1.06 6.44 12.16
N GLY A 142 0.18 6.17 11.22
CA GLY A 142 -0.95 7.03 10.88
C GLY A 142 -2.19 6.69 11.70
N CYS A 143 -2.93 5.67 11.26
CA CYS A 143 -4.16 5.21 11.90
C CYS A 143 -3.86 4.34 13.12
N SER A 144 -4.66 4.48 14.18
CA SER A 144 -4.55 3.66 15.39
C SER A 144 -5.13 2.25 15.18
N ILE A 145 -4.90 1.35 16.13
CA ILE A 145 -5.55 0.02 16.19
C ILE A 145 -7.07 0.13 16.11
N ALA A 146 -7.68 1.11 16.79
CA ALA A 146 -9.11 1.32 16.73
C ALA A 146 -9.58 1.78 15.33
N ASP A 147 -8.76 2.57 14.62
CA ASP A 147 -9.03 2.94 13.24
C ASP A 147 -8.94 1.71 12.31
N ASN A 148 -7.95 0.83 12.50
CA ASN A 148 -7.82 -0.42 11.77
C ASN A 148 -9.06 -1.33 12.00
N ALA A 149 -9.52 -1.44 13.25
CA ALA A 149 -10.71 -2.20 13.60
C ALA A 149 -11.99 -1.63 12.95
N SER A 150 -12.09 -0.31 12.80
CA SER A 150 -13.25 0.36 12.20
C SER A 150 -13.49 -0.03 10.74
N ILE A 151 -12.45 -0.47 10.03
CA ILE A 151 -12.52 -0.95 8.65
C ILE A 151 -12.46 -2.49 8.52
N GLY A 152 -12.61 -3.22 9.63
CA GLY A 152 -12.80 -4.67 9.67
C GLY A 152 -11.56 -5.51 9.96
N PHE A 153 -10.41 -4.90 10.29
CA PHE A 153 -9.22 -5.66 10.70
C PHE A 153 -9.27 -5.99 12.20
N ARG A 154 -8.72 -7.15 12.58
CA ARG A 154 -8.87 -7.73 13.94
C ARG A 154 -7.75 -7.38 14.90
N ASP A 155 -6.98 -6.35 14.64
CA ASP A 155 -5.79 -5.99 15.42
C ASP A 155 -6.12 -5.68 16.89
N GLU A 156 -7.30 -5.11 17.16
CA GLU A 156 -7.79 -4.81 18.51
C GLU A 156 -7.96 -6.09 19.35
N GLU A 157 -8.49 -7.18 18.77
CA GLU A 157 -8.63 -8.48 19.46
C GLU A 157 -7.26 -9.04 19.89
N PHE A 158 -6.24 -8.88 19.05
CA PHE A 158 -4.88 -9.36 19.35
C PHE A 158 -4.17 -8.45 20.36
N ASP A 159 -4.44 -7.16 20.33
CA ASP A 159 -3.88 -6.21 21.28
C ASP A 159 -4.39 -6.48 22.70
N GLU A 160 -5.68 -6.73 22.87
CA GLU A 160 -6.27 -7.12 24.16
C GLU A 160 -5.64 -8.41 24.69
N LEU A 161 -5.41 -9.43 23.83
CA LEU A 161 -4.81 -10.70 24.22
C LEU A 161 -3.34 -10.56 24.66
N THR A 162 -2.63 -9.54 24.16
CA THR A 162 -1.19 -9.31 24.47
C THR A 162 -0.97 -8.32 25.61
N GLY A 163 -2.05 -7.77 26.20
CA GLY A 163 -1.98 -6.93 27.41
C GLY A 163 -1.83 -5.42 27.15
N GLY A 164 -2.10 -4.97 25.92
CA GLY A 164 -2.11 -3.56 25.53
C GLY A 164 -0.73 -2.97 25.23
N ARG A 165 -0.72 -1.67 24.86
CA ARG A 165 0.44 -1.01 24.24
C ARG A 165 0.97 0.21 24.97
N GLU A 166 0.47 0.52 26.14
CA GLU A 166 0.88 1.73 26.86
C GLU A 166 2.40 1.84 27.07
N VAL A 167 3.07 0.68 27.20
CA VAL A 167 4.53 0.59 27.35
C VAL A 167 5.32 1.06 26.13
N PHE A 168 4.69 1.17 24.97
CA PHE A 168 5.33 1.58 23.72
C PHE A 168 5.07 3.04 23.33
N SER A 169 4.37 3.81 24.15
CA SER A 169 3.98 5.19 23.85
C SER A 169 5.15 6.14 23.56
N GLU A 170 6.32 5.91 24.13
CA GLU A 170 7.54 6.68 23.83
C GLU A 170 8.26 6.16 22.58
N TYR A 171 8.01 4.92 22.19
CA TYR A 171 8.64 4.24 21.05
C TYR A 171 7.87 4.46 19.74
N MET A 172 6.53 4.53 19.81
CA MET A 172 5.64 4.73 18.68
C MET A 172 4.92 6.08 18.79
N GLU A 173 4.76 6.76 17.67
CA GLU A 173 4.10 8.06 17.60
C GLU A 173 3.13 8.12 16.43
N CYS A 174 1.91 8.58 16.68
CA CYS A 174 0.89 8.78 15.66
C CYS A 174 1.13 10.11 14.94
N ILE A 175 1.29 10.04 13.62
CA ILE A 175 1.44 11.21 12.76
C ILE A 175 0.56 11.07 11.51
N ASP A 176 0.13 12.19 10.94
CA ASP A 176 -0.64 12.26 9.68
C ASP A 176 -1.89 11.34 9.64
N ARG A 177 -2.53 11.11 10.80
CA ARG A 177 -3.71 10.25 10.94
C ARG A 177 -4.82 10.59 9.94
N ASP A 178 -5.09 11.88 9.71
CA ASP A 178 -6.16 12.30 8.79
C ASP A 178 -5.90 11.89 7.34
N ALA A 179 -4.63 11.91 6.89
CA ALA A 179 -4.26 11.44 5.57
C ALA A 179 -4.44 9.91 5.46
N CYS A 180 -4.05 9.17 6.47
CA CYS A 180 -4.20 7.71 6.51
C CYS A 180 -5.68 7.30 6.62
N LEU A 181 -6.52 8.06 7.33
CA LEU A 181 -7.97 7.83 7.33
C LEU A 181 -8.61 8.01 5.95
N LYS A 182 -8.14 8.97 5.15
CA LYS A 182 -8.61 9.11 3.76
C LYS A 182 -8.21 7.91 2.89
N LEU A 183 -7.01 7.36 3.08
CA LEU A 183 -6.61 6.11 2.45
C LEU A 183 -7.57 4.96 2.83
N PHE A 184 -7.94 4.84 4.10
CA PHE A 184 -8.89 3.83 4.57
C PHE A 184 -10.28 4.02 3.96
N GLN A 185 -10.72 5.27 3.76
CA GLN A 185 -11.96 5.55 3.02
C GLN A 185 -11.89 5.04 1.58
N VAL A 186 -10.80 5.33 0.86
CA VAL A 186 -10.59 4.82 -0.50
C VAL A 186 -10.68 3.29 -0.53
N TYR A 187 -10.03 2.61 0.41
CA TYR A 187 -10.11 1.14 0.52
C TYR A 187 -11.54 0.65 0.73
N CYS A 188 -12.33 1.27 1.63
CA CYS A 188 -13.73 0.89 1.86
C CYS A 188 -14.65 1.10 0.66
N GLU A 189 -14.31 2.03 -0.24
CA GLU A 189 -15.08 2.29 -1.47
C GLU A 189 -14.70 1.34 -2.63
N MET A 190 -13.58 0.62 -2.53
CA MET A 190 -13.14 -0.37 -3.50
C MET A 190 -13.80 -1.73 -3.25
N GLU A 191 -13.99 -2.52 -4.31
CA GLU A 191 -14.36 -3.94 -4.17
C GLU A 191 -13.11 -4.72 -3.74
N HIS A 192 -13.14 -5.33 -2.54
CA HIS A 192 -12.00 -6.03 -1.96
C HIS A 192 -12.43 -7.22 -1.09
N SER A 193 -11.49 -8.12 -0.80
CA SER A 193 -11.65 -9.23 0.15
C SER A 193 -11.06 -8.85 1.51
N ILE A 194 -11.81 -9.07 2.59
CA ILE A 194 -11.31 -9.02 3.96
C ILE A 194 -10.82 -10.43 4.35
N TYR A 195 -9.68 -10.54 4.95
CA TYR A 195 -9.01 -11.78 5.36
C TYR A 195 -8.75 -11.86 6.87
#